data_7e20de4a94539004dc2921d769d6a95a
#
_entry.id   7e20de4a94539004dc2921d769d6a95a
#
_cell.length_a   1.000
_cell.length_b   1.000
_cell.length_c   1.000
_cell.angle_alpha   90.00
_cell.angle_beta   90.00
_cell.angle_gamma   90.00
#
_symmetry.space_group_name_H-M   'P 1'
#
loop_
_entity.id
_entity.type
_entity.pdbx_description
1 polymer ?
#
loop_
_entity_poly.entity_id
_entity_poly.type
_entity_poly.pdbx_seq_one_letter_code
_entity_poly.pdbx_strand_id
1 'polypeptide(L)'
;MNPQTTPAGPVPAHSFATPWGALDLTRFPVDPRERLRAWDAADEYLLRHLAGDADSADGLPTELAGRRIAVLGDRWGALTTALAPYGPVQITDSHLGRQATRENLARAGADVDEARLLTTRDTPPERIDVLLVRVPKSLALLEDQLHRLAPAVHPGTVVVGTGMVTEIHTSTLQLFEKVLGPTRTSLAVRKARLIFCTPDPALDPGPSPWPHRYALPPDIGPAAGRTVVNHAGTFCAERLDIGTRFFLAHLPTPAPGDRVVDLGCGNGVVGTAAALAGPGAELVFVDESHQAVASAEETFRANLGPDAPAEFRTADALDPAVFPAGSVDLVLNNPPFHSHQATTDATAWRMFTGARRALRPGGELWVVGNRHLGYHVKLRKLFGNCQLVAGNPKFVVLRAVKR
;
A
#
# COMPACT_ATOMS: atom_id res chain seq x y z
N MET A 1 -38.63 33.33 -26.20
CA MET A 1 -37.75 33.52 -25.04
C MET A 1 -36.91 32.23 -24.88
N ASN A 2 -35.64 32.30 -25.24
CA ASN A 2 -34.72 31.17 -25.09
C ASN A 2 -34.23 31.11 -23.65
N PRO A 3 -34.24 29.97 -22.96
CA PRO A 3 -33.65 29.88 -21.65
C PRO A 3 -32.11 29.96 -21.79
N GLN A 4 -31.54 31.01 -21.18
CA GLN A 4 -30.11 31.19 -21.05
C GLN A 4 -29.53 30.04 -20.20
N THR A 5 -28.76 29.13 -20.81
CA THR A 5 -27.91 28.22 -20.11
C THR A 5 -26.79 29.01 -19.43
N THR A 6 -26.87 29.13 -18.13
CA THR A 6 -25.78 29.67 -17.30
C THR A 6 -24.55 28.77 -17.51
N PRO A 7 -23.36 29.32 -17.85
CA PRO A 7 -22.16 28.52 -17.97
C PRO A 7 -21.84 27.90 -16.59
N ALA A 8 -21.71 26.60 -16.54
CA ALA A 8 -21.26 25.89 -15.36
C ALA A 8 -19.90 26.46 -14.94
N GLY A 9 -19.81 26.94 -13.71
CA GLY A 9 -18.55 27.39 -13.12
C GLY A 9 -17.48 26.30 -13.16
N PRO A 10 -16.18 26.62 -12.98
CA PRO A 10 -15.11 25.64 -13.01
C PRO A 10 -15.40 24.54 -11.98
N VAL A 11 -15.44 23.29 -12.43
CA VAL A 11 -15.65 22.10 -11.58
C VAL A 11 -14.52 22.07 -10.55
N PRO A 12 -14.82 22.03 -9.24
CA PRO A 12 -13.79 21.97 -8.21
C PRO A 12 -12.82 20.79 -8.46
N ALA A 13 -11.54 20.98 -8.17
CA ALA A 13 -10.49 19.99 -8.44
C ALA A 13 -10.75 18.62 -7.78
N HIS A 14 -11.62 18.56 -6.78
CA HIS A 14 -11.98 17.37 -6.01
C HIS A 14 -13.37 16.80 -6.37
N SER A 15 -14.08 17.38 -7.34
CA SER A 15 -15.39 16.89 -7.79
C SER A 15 -15.24 15.76 -8.78
N PHE A 16 -15.68 14.56 -8.38
CA PHE A 16 -15.73 13.36 -9.18
C PHE A 16 -17.15 13.12 -9.71
N ALA A 17 -17.35 13.31 -11.00
CA ALA A 17 -18.64 13.02 -11.62
C ALA A 17 -18.77 11.50 -11.85
N THR A 18 -19.79 10.90 -11.26
CA THR A 18 -20.14 9.48 -11.42
C THR A 18 -21.53 9.37 -12.06
N PRO A 19 -21.91 8.18 -12.60
CA PRO A 19 -23.27 7.96 -13.08
C PRO A 19 -24.38 8.18 -12.05
N TRP A 20 -24.05 8.10 -10.77
CA TRP A 20 -24.99 8.25 -9.64
C TRP A 20 -24.92 9.61 -8.96
N GLY A 21 -24.12 10.54 -9.47
CA GLY A 21 -23.97 11.89 -8.93
C GLY A 21 -22.52 12.33 -8.80
N ALA A 22 -22.32 13.56 -8.33
CA ALA A 22 -20.99 14.09 -8.09
C ALA A 22 -20.55 13.86 -6.65
N LEU A 23 -19.29 13.44 -6.47
CA LEU A 23 -18.67 13.21 -5.18
C LEU A 23 -17.50 14.17 -4.98
N ASP A 24 -17.30 14.64 -3.75
CA ASP A 24 -16.11 15.40 -3.36
C ASP A 24 -15.09 14.42 -2.73
N LEU A 25 -14.03 14.08 -3.49
CA LEU A 25 -13.04 13.08 -3.08
C LEU A 25 -11.66 13.70 -2.90
N THR A 26 -10.96 13.28 -1.84
CA THR A 26 -9.58 13.70 -1.56
C THR A 26 -8.67 12.49 -1.34
N ARG A 27 -7.37 12.70 -1.54
CA ARG A 27 -6.34 11.76 -1.10
C ARG A 27 -6.10 11.89 0.40
N PHE A 28 -5.49 10.88 0.97
CA PHE A 28 -5.08 10.87 2.37
C PHE A 28 -3.55 10.70 2.47
N PRO A 29 -2.86 11.34 3.42
CA PRO A 29 -3.38 12.39 4.31
C PRO A 29 -3.78 13.65 3.54
N VAL A 30 -4.77 14.38 4.04
CA VAL A 30 -5.26 15.57 3.37
C VAL A 30 -4.17 16.66 3.36
N ASP A 31 -3.74 17.08 2.17
CA ASP A 31 -2.87 18.24 1.97
C ASP A 31 -3.65 19.33 1.21
N PRO A 32 -3.85 20.52 1.78
CA PRO A 32 -4.54 21.62 1.08
C PRO A 32 -3.87 22.07 -0.24
N ARG A 33 -2.59 21.69 -0.43
CA ARG A 33 -1.82 21.98 -1.66
C ARG A 33 -1.86 20.84 -2.68
N GLU A 34 -2.52 19.70 -2.34
CA GLU A 34 -2.63 18.57 -3.24
C GLU A 34 -3.46 18.95 -4.48
N ARG A 35 -2.90 18.69 -5.65
CA ARG A 35 -3.55 18.95 -6.95
C ARG A 35 -3.93 17.67 -7.69
N LEU A 36 -3.48 16.52 -7.19
CA LEU A 36 -3.76 15.24 -7.79
C LEU A 36 -5.13 14.74 -7.32
N ARG A 37 -5.89 14.21 -8.25
CA ARG A 37 -7.22 13.64 -7.98
C ARG A 37 -7.11 12.35 -7.17
N ALA A 38 -8.14 12.05 -6.39
CA ALA A 38 -8.30 10.78 -5.69
C ALA A 38 -8.79 9.63 -6.59
N TRP A 39 -8.98 9.89 -7.88
CA TRP A 39 -9.42 8.93 -8.91
C TRP A 39 -8.67 9.16 -10.21
N ASP A 40 -8.74 8.21 -11.12
CA ASP A 40 -8.23 8.33 -12.48
C ASP A 40 -9.25 7.80 -13.53
N ALA A 41 -8.83 7.77 -14.80
CA ALA A 41 -9.72 7.35 -15.88
C ALA A 41 -10.15 5.86 -15.79
N ALA A 42 -9.40 5.03 -15.05
CA ALA A 42 -9.77 3.64 -14.86
C ALA A 42 -10.98 3.51 -13.91
N ASP A 43 -11.03 4.34 -12.86
CA ASP A 43 -12.16 4.38 -11.95
C ASP A 43 -13.41 4.92 -12.66
N GLU A 44 -13.27 6.01 -13.43
CA GLU A 44 -14.35 6.57 -14.26
C GLU A 44 -14.90 5.53 -15.24
N TYR A 45 -14.02 4.81 -15.95
CA TYR A 45 -14.42 3.86 -16.97
C TYR A 45 -15.18 2.67 -16.36
N LEU A 46 -14.71 2.15 -15.23
CA LEU A 46 -15.39 1.06 -14.52
C LEU A 46 -16.80 1.46 -14.07
N LEU A 47 -16.97 2.63 -13.45
CA LEU A 47 -18.28 3.10 -12.97
C LEU A 47 -19.25 3.33 -14.13
N ARG A 48 -18.80 3.90 -15.25
CA ARG A 48 -19.61 4.09 -16.46
C ARG A 48 -20.04 2.74 -17.05
N HIS A 49 -19.14 1.75 -17.09
CA HIS A 49 -19.48 0.41 -17.53
C HIS A 49 -20.57 -0.22 -16.66
N LEU A 50 -20.45 -0.14 -15.34
CA LEU A 50 -21.45 -0.68 -14.41
C LEU A 50 -22.83 -0.02 -14.58
N ALA A 51 -22.88 1.24 -14.99
CA ALA A 51 -24.11 1.96 -15.26
C ALA A 51 -24.71 1.71 -16.65
N GLY A 52 -24.04 0.91 -17.49
CA GLY A 52 -24.52 0.63 -18.85
C GLY A 52 -24.33 1.75 -19.86
N ASP A 53 -23.30 2.60 -19.67
CA ASP A 53 -22.99 3.65 -20.63
C ASP A 53 -22.61 3.06 -22.00
N ALA A 54 -23.11 3.68 -23.10
CA ALA A 54 -23.01 3.19 -24.49
C ALA A 54 -21.58 2.96 -24.99
N ASP A 55 -20.57 3.58 -24.37
CA ASP A 55 -19.14 3.32 -24.67
C ASP A 55 -18.61 2.05 -23.98
N SER A 56 -19.42 1.36 -23.17
CA SER A 56 -19.06 0.10 -22.53
C SER A 56 -19.32 -1.09 -23.48
N ALA A 57 -18.43 -2.08 -23.47
CA ALA A 57 -18.37 -3.14 -24.49
C ALA A 57 -19.66 -3.97 -24.67
N ASP A 58 -20.55 -3.99 -23.70
CA ASP A 58 -21.78 -4.82 -23.72
C ASP A 58 -23.08 -4.00 -23.49
N GLY A 59 -23.01 -2.69 -23.25
CA GLY A 59 -24.12 -1.74 -23.28
C GLY A 59 -25.27 -1.94 -22.26
N LEU A 60 -25.18 -2.94 -21.38
CA LEU A 60 -26.19 -3.22 -20.38
C LEU A 60 -25.68 -2.86 -18.98
N PRO A 61 -26.52 -2.21 -18.14
CA PRO A 61 -26.14 -1.94 -16.77
C PRO A 61 -25.98 -3.23 -15.97
N THR A 62 -24.97 -3.24 -15.08
CA THR A 62 -24.82 -4.33 -14.11
C THR A 62 -25.84 -4.13 -12.98
N GLU A 63 -26.66 -5.15 -12.72
CA GLU A 63 -27.55 -5.12 -11.56
C GLU A 63 -26.71 -5.17 -10.27
N LEU A 64 -26.81 -4.12 -9.45
CA LEU A 64 -26.04 -3.96 -8.21
C LEU A 64 -26.91 -4.11 -6.94
N ALA A 65 -28.20 -3.84 -7.05
CA ALA A 65 -29.11 -3.88 -5.90
C ALA A 65 -29.23 -5.30 -5.33
N GLY A 66 -29.06 -5.42 -4.02
CA GLY A 66 -29.16 -6.71 -3.30
C GLY A 66 -27.99 -7.67 -3.56
N ARG A 67 -26.95 -7.26 -4.32
CA ARG A 67 -25.76 -8.08 -4.57
C ARG A 67 -24.63 -7.81 -3.58
N ARG A 68 -23.84 -8.83 -3.31
CA ARG A 68 -22.63 -8.75 -2.48
C ARG A 68 -21.48 -8.28 -3.35
N ILE A 69 -21.10 -7.02 -3.17
CA ILE A 69 -20.07 -6.35 -3.98
C ILE A 69 -18.77 -6.32 -3.19
N ALA A 70 -17.67 -6.77 -3.80
CA ALA A 70 -16.31 -6.61 -3.28
C ALA A 70 -15.49 -5.72 -4.23
N VAL A 71 -14.77 -4.74 -3.66
CA VAL A 71 -13.88 -3.82 -4.37
C VAL A 71 -12.46 -4.06 -3.87
N LEU A 72 -11.63 -4.67 -4.71
CA LEU A 72 -10.24 -4.95 -4.41
C LEU A 72 -9.33 -3.84 -4.96
N GLY A 73 -8.43 -3.31 -4.12
CA GLY A 73 -7.34 -2.44 -4.54
C GLY A 73 -7.77 -1.00 -4.85
N ASP A 74 -8.94 -0.56 -4.40
CA ASP A 74 -9.39 0.84 -4.51
C ASP A 74 -8.38 1.77 -3.83
N ARG A 75 -7.76 2.65 -4.61
CA ARG A 75 -6.57 3.41 -4.16
C ARG A 75 -6.89 4.43 -3.08
N TRP A 76 -7.99 5.17 -3.29
CA TRP A 76 -8.41 6.29 -2.43
C TRP A 76 -9.89 6.21 -2.07
N GLY A 77 -10.51 5.06 -2.30
CA GLY A 77 -11.92 4.87 -2.00
C GLY A 77 -12.89 5.44 -3.04
N ALA A 78 -12.43 5.74 -4.26
CA ALA A 78 -13.28 6.33 -5.29
C ALA A 78 -14.39 5.39 -5.74
N LEU A 79 -14.07 4.11 -5.97
CA LEU A 79 -15.05 3.09 -6.35
C LEU A 79 -15.98 2.76 -5.18
N THR A 80 -15.42 2.54 -4.01
CA THR A 80 -16.15 2.21 -2.79
C THR A 80 -17.13 3.31 -2.41
N THR A 81 -16.71 4.58 -2.49
CA THR A 81 -17.58 5.73 -2.18
C THR A 81 -18.67 5.90 -3.22
N ALA A 82 -18.37 5.74 -4.52
CA ALA A 82 -19.38 5.83 -5.57
C ALA A 82 -20.46 4.73 -5.46
N LEU A 83 -20.07 3.56 -4.96
CA LEU A 83 -20.95 2.41 -4.77
C LEU A 83 -21.55 2.29 -3.36
N ALA A 84 -21.31 3.27 -2.49
CA ALA A 84 -21.78 3.27 -1.10
C ALA A 84 -23.28 2.92 -0.93
N PRO A 85 -24.20 3.39 -1.81
CA PRO A 85 -25.63 3.00 -1.71
C PRO A 85 -25.89 1.50 -1.83
N TYR A 86 -24.94 0.73 -2.39
CA TYR A 86 -25.05 -0.72 -2.56
C TYR A 86 -24.26 -1.50 -1.50
N GLY A 87 -23.62 -0.82 -0.56
CA GLY A 87 -22.89 -1.41 0.57
C GLY A 87 -21.72 -2.32 0.18
N PRO A 88 -20.76 -1.87 -0.64
CA PRO A 88 -19.62 -2.68 -1.04
C PRO A 88 -18.70 -2.98 0.14
N VAL A 89 -17.98 -4.11 0.04
CA VAL A 89 -16.84 -4.44 0.90
C VAL A 89 -15.57 -4.01 0.17
N GLN A 90 -14.78 -3.11 0.75
CA GLN A 90 -13.44 -2.79 0.27
C GLN A 90 -12.42 -3.79 0.80
N ILE A 91 -11.46 -4.18 -0.03
CA ILE A 91 -10.29 -4.97 0.38
C ILE A 91 -9.03 -4.23 -0.11
N THR A 92 -8.19 -3.78 0.82
CA THR A 92 -6.98 -3.02 0.46
C THR A 92 -5.78 -3.42 1.32
N ASP A 93 -4.57 -3.37 0.73
CA ASP A 93 -3.31 -3.54 1.47
C ASP A 93 -2.83 -2.23 2.10
N SER A 94 -3.30 -1.10 1.58
CA SER A 94 -2.84 0.22 1.99
C SER A 94 -3.64 0.76 3.17
N HIS A 95 -2.95 1.06 4.27
CA HIS A 95 -3.50 1.80 5.40
C HIS A 95 -3.98 3.19 4.96
N LEU A 96 -3.19 3.89 4.14
CA LEU A 96 -3.54 5.21 3.61
C LEU A 96 -4.79 5.14 2.73
N GLY A 97 -4.90 4.11 1.88
CA GLY A 97 -6.08 3.87 1.05
C GLY A 97 -7.33 3.60 1.88
N ARG A 98 -7.22 2.82 2.96
CA ARG A 98 -8.32 2.55 3.89
C ARG A 98 -8.76 3.81 4.62
N GLN A 99 -7.83 4.64 5.09
CA GLN A 99 -8.14 5.94 5.72
C GLN A 99 -8.81 6.90 4.72
N ALA A 100 -8.28 6.98 3.48
CA ALA A 100 -8.90 7.80 2.44
C ALA A 100 -10.34 7.39 2.14
N THR A 101 -10.60 6.08 2.09
CA THR A 101 -11.97 5.56 1.88
C THR A 101 -12.90 5.99 3.01
N ARG A 102 -12.46 5.85 4.27
CA ARG A 102 -13.22 6.30 5.44
C ARG A 102 -13.57 7.79 5.37
N GLU A 103 -12.58 8.63 5.09
CA GLU A 103 -12.74 10.07 4.95
C GLU A 103 -13.70 10.43 3.79
N ASN A 104 -13.55 9.77 2.64
CA ASN A 104 -14.38 10.04 1.47
C ASN A 104 -15.82 9.55 1.64
N LEU A 105 -16.06 8.42 2.30
CA LEU A 105 -17.40 7.97 2.68
C LEU A 105 -18.08 8.98 3.61
N ALA A 106 -17.40 9.41 4.67
CA ALA A 106 -17.92 10.42 5.61
C ALA A 106 -18.21 11.74 4.89
N ARG A 107 -17.32 12.20 3.99
CA ARG A 107 -17.50 13.41 3.18
C ARG A 107 -18.69 13.31 2.22
N ALA A 108 -18.96 12.13 1.67
CA ALA A 108 -20.11 11.86 0.84
C ALA A 108 -21.42 11.70 1.64
N GLY A 109 -21.37 11.77 2.97
CA GLY A 109 -22.53 11.53 3.84
C GLY A 109 -22.98 10.08 3.89
N ALA A 110 -22.12 9.15 3.48
CA ALA A 110 -22.36 7.72 3.56
C ALA A 110 -21.99 7.18 4.95
N ASP A 111 -22.64 6.10 5.35
CA ASP A 111 -22.30 5.39 6.58
C ASP A 111 -20.91 4.73 6.46
N VAL A 112 -20.09 4.88 7.49
CA VAL A 112 -18.76 4.28 7.59
C VAL A 112 -18.86 3.01 8.43
N ASP A 113 -19.09 1.89 7.74
CA ASP A 113 -19.11 0.57 8.37
C ASP A 113 -17.70 -0.06 8.33
N GLU A 114 -17.01 -0.06 9.47
CA GLU A 114 -15.66 -0.63 9.59
C GLU A 114 -15.58 -2.11 9.21
N ALA A 115 -16.68 -2.87 9.41
CA ALA A 115 -16.72 -4.28 9.02
C ALA A 115 -16.70 -4.50 7.50
N ARG A 116 -16.87 -3.43 6.71
CA ARG A 116 -16.78 -3.45 5.25
C ARG A 116 -15.47 -2.89 4.71
N LEU A 117 -14.61 -2.35 5.58
CA LEU A 117 -13.29 -1.83 5.21
C LEU A 117 -12.20 -2.85 5.58
N LEU A 118 -12.13 -3.94 4.82
CA LEU A 118 -11.21 -5.05 5.05
C LEU A 118 -9.80 -4.73 4.55
N THR A 119 -8.83 -5.36 5.18
CA THR A 119 -7.45 -5.43 4.72
C THR A 119 -7.22 -6.69 3.87
N THR A 120 -6.10 -6.76 3.18
CA THR A 120 -5.66 -7.97 2.46
C THR A 120 -5.37 -9.15 3.39
N ARG A 121 -5.34 -8.95 4.70
CA ARG A 121 -5.09 -9.98 5.73
C ARG A 121 -6.35 -10.51 6.38
N ASP A 122 -7.44 -9.77 6.30
CA ASP A 122 -8.73 -10.17 6.87
C ASP A 122 -9.34 -11.34 6.10
N THR A 123 -10.27 -12.04 6.71
CA THR A 123 -11.04 -13.10 6.05
C THR A 123 -11.93 -12.50 4.97
N PRO A 124 -11.80 -12.94 3.71
CA PRO A 124 -12.67 -12.47 2.63
C PRO A 124 -14.14 -12.79 2.89
N PRO A 125 -15.08 -12.09 2.23
CA PRO A 125 -16.49 -12.47 2.24
C PRO A 125 -16.68 -13.92 1.76
N GLU A 126 -17.61 -14.65 2.35
CA GLU A 126 -17.91 -16.04 1.98
C GLU A 126 -18.47 -16.19 0.55
N ARG A 127 -19.10 -15.13 0.04
CA ARG A 127 -19.70 -15.09 -1.29
C ARG A 127 -19.60 -13.69 -1.88
N ILE A 128 -19.26 -13.63 -3.16
CA ILE A 128 -19.16 -12.40 -3.95
C ILE A 128 -20.02 -12.54 -5.20
N ASP A 129 -20.96 -11.63 -5.40
CA ASP A 129 -21.81 -11.60 -6.61
C ASP A 129 -21.25 -10.61 -7.66
N VAL A 130 -20.50 -9.57 -7.22
CA VAL A 130 -19.80 -8.62 -8.08
C VAL A 130 -18.40 -8.39 -7.50
N LEU A 131 -17.37 -8.78 -8.23
CA LEU A 131 -15.97 -8.55 -7.89
C LEU A 131 -15.38 -7.48 -8.80
N LEU A 132 -15.03 -6.34 -8.22
CA LEU A 132 -14.38 -5.22 -8.89
C LEU A 132 -12.92 -5.18 -8.48
N VAL A 133 -12.00 -5.22 -9.45
CA VAL A 133 -10.56 -5.27 -9.18
C VAL A 133 -9.87 -4.06 -9.78
N ARG A 134 -9.47 -3.10 -8.95
CA ARG A 134 -8.53 -2.07 -9.37
C ARG A 134 -7.13 -2.68 -9.34
N VAL A 135 -6.60 -3.00 -10.52
CA VAL A 135 -5.33 -3.74 -10.67
C VAL A 135 -4.23 -3.05 -9.87
N PRO A 136 -3.61 -3.75 -8.88
CA PRO A 136 -2.51 -3.21 -8.11
C PRO A 136 -1.23 -3.17 -8.96
N LYS A 137 -0.25 -2.35 -8.55
CA LYS A 137 1.06 -2.29 -9.21
C LYS A 137 1.86 -3.59 -9.07
N SER A 138 1.63 -4.34 -8.01
CA SER A 138 2.29 -5.62 -7.74
C SER A 138 1.47 -6.77 -8.28
N LEU A 139 2.02 -7.52 -9.25
CA LEU A 139 1.41 -8.76 -9.73
C LEU A 139 1.34 -9.83 -8.65
N ALA A 140 2.34 -9.89 -7.77
CA ALA A 140 2.35 -10.80 -6.63
C ALA A 140 1.14 -10.55 -5.69
N LEU A 141 0.84 -9.27 -5.40
CA LEU A 141 -0.32 -8.91 -4.60
C LEU A 141 -1.63 -9.30 -5.32
N LEU A 142 -1.71 -9.05 -6.63
CA LEU A 142 -2.87 -9.48 -7.43
C LEU A 142 -3.05 -11.00 -7.37
N GLU A 143 -1.98 -11.77 -7.57
CA GLU A 143 -2.00 -13.24 -7.52
C GLU A 143 -2.53 -13.74 -6.18
N ASP A 144 -1.93 -13.29 -5.07
CA ASP A 144 -2.36 -13.68 -3.72
C ASP A 144 -3.84 -13.37 -3.49
N GLN A 145 -4.27 -12.15 -3.82
CA GLN A 145 -5.64 -11.72 -3.58
C GLN A 145 -6.66 -12.47 -4.46
N LEU A 146 -6.35 -12.75 -5.71
CA LEU A 146 -7.22 -13.57 -6.56
C LEU A 146 -7.36 -14.98 -5.99
N HIS A 147 -6.28 -15.64 -5.54
CA HIS A 147 -6.34 -16.94 -4.88
C HIS A 147 -7.19 -16.91 -3.60
N ARG A 148 -7.05 -15.86 -2.78
CA ARG A 148 -7.83 -15.71 -1.53
C ARG A 148 -9.33 -15.48 -1.78
N LEU A 149 -9.67 -14.80 -2.90
CA LEU A 149 -11.05 -14.47 -3.27
C LEU A 149 -11.71 -15.56 -4.11
N ALA A 150 -10.95 -16.41 -4.79
CA ALA A 150 -11.49 -17.48 -5.66
C ALA A 150 -12.55 -18.36 -4.98
N PRO A 151 -12.41 -18.78 -3.71
CA PRO A 151 -13.45 -19.58 -3.04
C PRO A 151 -14.80 -18.88 -2.87
N ALA A 152 -14.83 -17.54 -2.86
CA ALA A 152 -16.05 -16.74 -2.75
C ALA A 152 -16.70 -16.42 -4.11
N VAL A 153 -15.99 -16.66 -5.21
CA VAL A 153 -16.46 -16.43 -6.58
C VAL A 153 -17.26 -17.66 -7.04
N HIS A 154 -18.38 -17.43 -7.73
CA HIS A 154 -19.23 -18.48 -8.26
C HIS A 154 -19.57 -18.23 -9.73
N PRO A 155 -20.15 -19.19 -10.49
CA PRO A 155 -20.38 -19.02 -11.94
C PRO A 155 -21.24 -17.81 -12.34
N GLY A 156 -22.06 -17.30 -11.42
CA GLY A 156 -22.86 -16.08 -11.63
C GLY A 156 -22.21 -14.79 -11.14
N THR A 157 -20.97 -14.84 -10.66
CA THR A 157 -20.24 -13.63 -10.23
C THR A 157 -19.84 -12.80 -11.46
N VAL A 158 -20.17 -11.52 -11.44
CA VAL A 158 -19.64 -10.53 -12.40
C VAL A 158 -18.26 -10.11 -11.95
N VAL A 159 -17.22 -10.41 -12.73
CA VAL A 159 -15.83 -10.04 -12.44
C VAL A 159 -15.34 -8.99 -13.43
N VAL A 160 -15.06 -7.79 -12.96
CA VAL A 160 -14.53 -6.69 -13.77
C VAL A 160 -13.27 -6.11 -13.13
N GLY A 161 -12.15 -6.26 -13.83
CA GLY A 161 -10.91 -5.57 -13.49
C GLY A 161 -10.83 -4.20 -14.20
N THR A 162 -10.06 -3.27 -13.65
CA THR A 162 -9.77 -1.98 -14.28
C THR A 162 -8.36 -1.51 -13.97
N GLY A 163 -7.77 -0.77 -14.92
CA GLY A 163 -6.44 -0.18 -14.77
C GLY A 163 -6.09 0.75 -15.92
N MET A 164 -5.06 1.54 -15.75
CA MET A 164 -4.45 2.25 -16.87
C MET A 164 -3.77 1.24 -17.81
N VAL A 165 -3.69 1.53 -19.11
CA VAL A 165 -3.07 0.63 -20.11
C VAL A 165 -1.65 0.22 -19.69
N THR A 166 -0.91 1.11 -19.04
CA THR A 166 0.44 0.84 -18.52
C THR A 166 0.48 -0.05 -17.28
N GLU A 167 -0.66 -0.37 -16.68
CA GLU A 167 -0.80 -1.23 -15.51
C GLU A 167 -1.34 -2.62 -15.85
N ILE A 168 -1.95 -2.77 -17.04
CA ILE A 168 -2.52 -4.04 -17.52
C ILE A 168 -1.57 -4.66 -18.53
N HIS A 169 -0.85 -5.69 -18.09
CA HIS A 169 0.08 -6.46 -18.90
C HIS A 169 -0.51 -7.83 -19.26
N THR A 170 0.11 -8.55 -20.17
CA THR A 170 -0.28 -9.94 -20.50
C THR A 170 -0.27 -10.83 -19.25
N SER A 171 0.73 -10.67 -18.38
CA SER A 171 0.81 -11.38 -17.10
C SER A 171 -0.36 -11.08 -16.15
N THR A 172 -0.93 -9.87 -16.19
CA THR A 172 -2.13 -9.54 -15.43
C THR A 172 -3.32 -10.39 -15.88
N LEU A 173 -3.53 -10.50 -17.21
CA LEU A 173 -4.62 -11.31 -17.77
C LEU A 173 -4.43 -12.80 -17.48
N GLN A 174 -3.21 -13.28 -17.62
CA GLN A 174 -2.85 -14.67 -17.30
C GLN A 174 -3.14 -15.05 -15.85
N LEU A 175 -3.00 -14.10 -14.90
CA LEU A 175 -3.37 -14.36 -13.50
C LEU A 175 -4.89 -14.52 -13.33
N PHE A 176 -5.71 -13.67 -13.97
CA PHE A 176 -7.15 -13.84 -13.96
C PHE A 176 -7.55 -15.17 -14.61
N GLU A 177 -6.95 -15.53 -15.76
CA GLU A 177 -7.22 -16.77 -16.48
C GLU A 177 -6.85 -18.00 -15.64
N LYS A 178 -5.69 -17.97 -15.00
CA LYS A 178 -5.18 -19.06 -14.16
C LYS A 178 -6.04 -19.30 -12.92
N VAL A 179 -6.58 -18.23 -12.32
CA VAL A 179 -7.19 -18.32 -10.98
C VAL A 179 -8.72 -18.30 -11.03
N LEU A 180 -9.31 -17.54 -11.95
CA LEU A 180 -10.75 -17.35 -11.99
C LEU A 180 -11.40 -17.88 -13.28
N GLY A 181 -10.76 -17.74 -14.44
CA GLY A 181 -11.29 -18.24 -15.69
C GLY A 181 -11.01 -17.38 -16.93
N PRO A 182 -11.56 -17.72 -18.08
CA PRO A 182 -11.34 -17.05 -19.35
C PRO A 182 -11.49 -15.53 -19.25
N THR A 183 -10.52 -14.82 -19.84
CA THR A 183 -10.38 -13.37 -19.62
C THR A 183 -10.22 -12.64 -20.96
N ARG A 184 -10.90 -11.50 -21.11
CA ARG A 184 -10.78 -10.58 -22.24
C ARG A 184 -10.66 -9.14 -21.76
N THR A 185 -10.18 -8.22 -22.62
CA THR A 185 -10.12 -6.78 -22.32
C THR A 185 -11.02 -5.96 -23.21
N SER A 186 -11.45 -4.80 -22.71
CA SER A 186 -12.08 -3.76 -23.53
C SER A 186 -11.08 -3.08 -24.46
N LEU A 187 -11.57 -2.26 -25.39
CA LEU A 187 -10.77 -1.20 -25.98
C LEU A 187 -10.36 -0.16 -24.93
N ALA A 188 -9.28 0.56 -25.19
CA ALA A 188 -8.82 1.60 -24.30
C ALA A 188 -9.68 2.86 -24.42
N VAL A 189 -10.16 3.37 -23.27
CA VAL A 189 -10.86 4.66 -23.18
C VAL A 189 -10.04 5.58 -22.26
N ARG A 190 -9.60 6.75 -22.73
CA ARG A 190 -8.74 7.68 -21.99
C ARG A 190 -7.51 7.00 -21.35
N LYS A 191 -6.89 6.05 -22.07
CA LYS A 191 -5.76 5.22 -21.61
C LYS A 191 -6.11 4.27 -20.43
N ALA A 192 -7.37 4.04 -20.13
CA ALA A 192 -7.84 3.02 -19.20
C ALA A 192 -8.41 1.82 -19.96
N ARG A 193 -8.36 0.64 -19.36
CA ARG A 193 -8.98 -0.60 -19.87
C ARG A 193 -9.76 -1.30 -18.78
N LEU A 194 -10.78 -2.05 -19.21
CA LEU A 194 -11.46 -3.02 -18.38
C LEU A 194 -10.94 -4.44 -18.72
N ILE A 195 -11.01 -5.30 -17.72
CA ILE A 195 -10.74 -6.72 -17.80
C ILE A 195 -12.05 -7.43 -17.45
N PHE A 196 -12.54 -8.27 -18.34
CA PHE A 196 -13.72 -9.10 -18.11
C PHE A 196 -13.27 -10.53 -17.93
N CYS A 197 -13.60 -11.12 -16.79
CA CYS A 197 -13.29 -12.50 -16.49
C CYS A 197 -14.59 -13.26 -16.26
N THR A 198 -14.73 -14.41 -16.91
CA THR A 198 -15.86 -15.32 -16.73
C THR A 198 -15.42 -16.42 -15.76
N PRO A 199 -15.99 -16.49 -14.52
CA PRO A 199 -15.63 -17.54 -13.59
C PRO A 199 -15.83 -18.94 -14.16
N ASP A 200 -14.80 -19.78 -14.06
CA ASP A 200 -14.83 -21.18 -14.48
C ASP A 200 -14.85 -22.09 -13.25
N PRO A 201 -15.99 -22.75 -12.94
CA PRO A 201 -16.10 -23.61 -11.77
C PRO A 201 -15.26 -24.90 -11.88
N ALA A 202 -14.71 -25.21 -13.05
CA ALA A 202 -13.84 -26.37 -13.25
C ALA A 202 -12.39 -26.07 -12.88
N LEU A 203 -12.03 -24.79 -12.68
CA LEU A 203 -10.68 -24.42 -12.24
C LEU A 203 -10.48 -24.71 -10.76
N ASP A 204 -9.38 -25.38 -10.46
CA ASP A 204 -8.81 -25.46 -9.11
C ASP A 204 -7.49 -24.69 -9.09
N PRO A 205 -7.48 -23.42 -8.69
CA PRO A 205 -6.26 -22.61 -8.66
C PRO A 205 -5.27 -23.08 -7.58
N GLY A 206 -5.69 -23.94 -6.66
CA GLY A 206 -4.94 -24.33 -5.48
C GLY A 206 -4.73 -23.18 -4.49
N PRO A 207 -3.91 -23.39 -3.43
CA PRO A 207 -3.60 -22.34 -2.46
C PRO A 207 -2.73 -21.25 -3.09
N SER A 208 -2.77 -20.06 -2.47
CA SER A 208 -1.85 -18.97 -2.82
C SER A 208 -0.40 -19.43 -2.69
N PRO A 209 0.51 -19.09 -3.64
CA PRO A 209 1.93 -19.38 -3.52
C PRO A 209 2.64 -18.55 -2.43
N TRP A 210 1.95 -17.62 -1.81
CA TRP A 210 2.49 -16.73 -0.77
C TRP A 210 2.15 -17.23 0.64
N PRO A 211 3.03 -16.96 1.65
CA PRO A 211 4.25 -16.18 1.61
C PRO A 211 5.47 -16.95 1.05
N HIS A 212 6.40 -16.21 0.42
CA HIS A 212 7.72 -16.74 0.03
C HIS A 212 8.72 -16.64 1.17
N ARG A 213 9.71 -17.54 1.17
CA ARG A 213 10.78 -17.57 2.18
C ARG A 213 12.14 -17.70 1.49
N TYR A 214 13.14 -16.95 2.00
CA TYR A 214 14.53 -17.13 1.60
C TYR A 214 15.46 -16.91 2.78
N ALA A 215 16.70 -17.46 2.68
CA ALA A 215 17.75 -17.23 3.67
C ALA A 215 18.61 -16.02 3.26
N LEU A 216 18.95 -15.19 4.25
CA LEU A 216 19.86 -14.06 4.05
C LEU A 216 21.29 -14.56 3.77
N PRO A 217 22.09 -13.82 2.97
CA PRO A 217 23.48 -14.16 2.70
C PRO A 217 24.33 -14.33 3.97
N PRO A 218 25.42 -15.14 3.94
CA PRO A 218 26.22 -15.41 5.12
C PRO A 218 27.14 -14.26 5.55
N ASP A 219 27.27 -13.24 4.73
CA ASP A 219 28.26 -12.15 4.89
C ASP A 219 27.62 -10.78 5.27
N ILE A 220 26.47 -10.80 5.98
CA ILE A 220 25.72 -9.61 6.37
C ILE A 220 25.61 -9.42 7.89
N GLY A 221 26.63 -9.77 8.64
CA GLY A 221 26.71 -9.56 10.08
C GLY A 221 25.69 -10.38 10.89
N PRO A 222 25.05 -9.83 11.93
CA PRO A 222 24.16 -10.56 12.85
C PRO A 222 22.96 -11.24 12.17
N ALA A 223 22.54 -10.74 11.00
CA ALA A 223 21.42 -11.30 10.24
C ALA A 223 21.82 -12.42 9.27
N ALA A 224 23.12 -12.81 9.22
CA ALA A 224 23.63 -13.84 8.32
C ALA A 224 22.86 -15.17 8.47
N GLY A 225 22.45 -15.75 7.33
CA GLY A 225 21.73 -17.02 7.29
C GLY A 225 20.31 -17.01 7.87
N ARG A 226 19.82 -15.87 8.33
CA ARG A 226 18.48 -15.74 8.90
C ARG A 226 17.39 -15.85 7.84
N THR A 227 16.22 -16.35 8.22
CA THR A 227 15.08 -16.53 7.34
C THR A 227 14.32 -15.22 7.17
N VAL A 228 14.00 -14.87 5.94
CA VAL A 228 13.09 -13.78 5.60
C VAL A 228 11.79 -14.35 5.06
N VAL A 229 10.67 -13.86 5.57
CA VAL A 229 9.33 -14.23 5.14
C VAL A 229 8.70 -13.04 4.42
N ASN A 230 8.12 -13.27 3.25
CA ASN A 230 7.58 -12.23 2.42
C ASN A 230 6.17 -12.58 1.99
N HIS A 231 5.20 -11.83 2.48
CA HIS A 231 3.87 -11.82 1.91
C HIS A 231 3.84 -11.08 0.57
N ALA A 232 2.81 -11.33 -0.20
CA ALA A 232 2.65 -10.81 -1.54
C ALA A 232 2.66 -9.26 -1.57
N GLY A 233 3.39 -8.68 -2.51
CA GLY A 233 3.48 -7.23 -2.67
C GLY A 233 4.54 -6.55 -1.81
N THR A 234 5.13 -7.25 -0.84
CA THR A 234 6.23 -6.71 -0.04
C THR A 234 7.48 -6.47 -0.90
N PHE A 235 8.16 -5.36 -0.62
CA PHE A 235 9.37 -4.98 -1.36
C PHE A 235 10.48 -6.05 -1.24
N CYS A 236 11.09 -6.40 -2.38
CA CYS A 236 12.19 -7.37 -2.46
C CYS A 236 11.86 -8.76 -1.86
N ALA A 237 10.69 -9.30 -2.23
CA ALA A 237 10.19 -10.57 -1.74
C ALA A 237 11.05 -11.79 -2.10
N GLU A 238 11.90 -11.72 -3.13
CA GLU A 238 12.69 -12.85 -3.64
C GLU A 238 14.16 -12.84 -3.18
N ARG A 239 14.69 -11.67 -2.83
CA ARG A 239 16.10 -11.50 -2.46
C ARG A 239 16.33 -10.22 -1.67
N LEU A 240 17.45 -10.18 -0.93
CA LEU A 240 17.88 -8.97 -0.22
C LEU A 240 18.19 -7.82 -1.20
N ASP A 241 17.57 -6.66 -0.96
CA ASP A 241 17.86 -5.44 -1.71
C ASP A 241 19.29 -4.95 -1.48
N ILE A 242 19.90 -4.39 -2.53
CA ILE A 242 21.30 -3.91 -2.48
C ILE A 242 21.47 -2.73 -1.51
N GLY A 243 20.49 -1.83 -1.44
CA GLY A 243 20.49 -0.70 -0.51
C GLY A 243 20.33 -1.18 0.93
N THR A 244 19.40 -2.11 1.16
CA THR A 244 19.22 -2.77 2.46
C THR A 244 20.48 -3.52 2.88
N ARG A 245 21.13 -4.27 1.98
CA ARG A 245 22.42 -4.94 2.26
C ARG A 245 23.49 -3.93 2.70
N PHE A 246 23.60 -2.80 1.99
CA PHE A 246 24.53 -1.74 2.36
C PHE A 246 24.20 -1.12 3.72
N PHE A 247 22.91 -0.97 4.06
CA PHE A 247 22.46 -0.46 5.35
C PHE A 247 22.81 -1.42 6.48
N LEU A 248 22.56 -2.71 6.32
CA LEU A 248 22.84 -3.76 7.31
C LEU A 248 24.32 -3.77 7.75
N ALA A 249 25.24 -3.51 6.82
CA ALA A 249 26.68 -3.43 7.13
C ALA A 249 27.08 -2.21 7.98
N HIS A 250 26.19 -1.25 8.19
CA HIS A 250 26.47 0.02 8.87
C HIS A 250 25.40 0.39 9.89
N LEU A 251 24.56 -0.58 10.31
CA LEU A 251 23.55 -0.33 11.35
C LEU A 251 24.20 0.01 12.68
N PRO A 252 23.61 0.92 13.45
CA PRO A 252 23.99 1.10 14.85
C PRO A 252 23.60 -0.12 15.66
N THR A 253 24.32 -0.38 16.75
CA THR A 253 23.92 -1.37 17.76
C THR A 253 23.07 -0.68 18.80
N PRO A 254 21.77 -1.01 18.91
CA PRO A 254 20.93 -0.46 19.97
C PRO A 254 21.42 -0.84 21.37
N ALA A 255 21.22 0.04 22.35
CA ALA A 255 21.45 -0.30 23.74
C ALA A 255 20.24 -1.06 24.33
N PRO A 256 20.43 -1.87 25.39
CA PRO A 256 19.33 -2.46 26.13
C PRO A 256 18.36 -1.38 26.65
N GLY A 257 17.07 -1.55 26.41
CA GLY A 257 16.03 -0.59 26.77
C GLY A 257 15.81 0.54 25.76
N ASP A 258 16.62 0.66 24.69
CA ASP A 258 16.33 1.59 23.60
C ASP A 258 15.04 1.19 22.89
N ARG A 259 14.14 2.14 22.66
CA ARG A 259 12.98 1.96 21.79
C ARG A 259 13.35 2.27 20.35
N VAL A 260 13.43 1.23 19.54
CA VAL A 260 13.91 1.25 18.14
C VAL A 260 12.74 1.07 17.19
N VAL A 261 12.61 1.97 16.22
CA VAL A 261 11.58 1.88 15.18
C VAL A 261 12.23 1.56 13.83
N ASP A 262 11.82 0.45 13.21
CA ASP A 262 12.05 0.15 11.80
C ASP A 262 10.91 0.80 11.00
N LEU A 263 11.20 1.97 10.40
CA LEU A 263 10.20 2.81 9.72
C LEU A 263 10.20 2.54 8.23
N GLY A 264 9.04 2.09 7.71
CA GLY A 264 8.94 1.50 6.38
C GLY A 264 9.60 0.13 6.38
N CYS A 265 9.17 -0.72 7.32
CA CYS A 265 9.86 -1.95 7.68
C CYS A 265 9.89 -3.00 6.57
N GLY A 266 8.96 -2.93 5.59
CA GLY A 266 8.86 -3.94 4.54
C GLY A 266 8.78 -5.35 5.11
N ASN A 267 9.75 -6.21 4.78
CA ASN A 267 9.84 -7.57 5.31
C ASN A 267 10.56 -7.67 6.67
N GLY A 268 10.85 -6.57 7.33
CA GLY A 268 11.39 -6.52 8.69
C GLY A 268 12.87 -6.89 8.85
N VAL A 269 13.62 -7.01 7.76
CA VAL A 269 15.05 -7.41 7.80
C VAL A 269 15.88 -6.44 8.62
N VAL A 270 15.64 -5.12 8.50
CA VAL A 270 16.44 -4.08 9.17
C VAL A 270 16.21 -4.12 10.68
N GLY A 271 14.96 -4.10 11.13
CA GLY A 271 14.62 -4.18 12.56
C GLY A 271 15.03 -5.51 13.18
N THR A 272 14.88 -6.64 12.46
CA THR A 272 15.34 -7.95 12.92
C THR A 272 16.86 -7.98 13.11
N ALA A 273 17.62 -7.42 12.16
CA ALA A 273 19.07 -7.31 12.28
C ALA A 273 19.49 -6.43 13.48
N ALA A 274 18.78 -5.32 13.71
CA ALA A 274 19.01 -4.45 14.87
C ALA A 274 18.75 -5.17 16.20
N ALA A 275 17.66 -5.95 16.29
CA ALA A 275 17.35 -6.77 17.47
C ALA A 275 18.43 -7.83 17.76
N LEU A 276 18.94 -8.48 16.72
CA LEU A 276 20.01 -9.46 16.84
C LEU A 276 21.34 -8.84 17.25
N ALA A 277 21.62 -7.59 16.84
CA ALA A 277 22.82 -6.85 17.18
C ALA A 277 22.78 -6.26 18.59
N GLY A 278 21.58 -5.81 19.05
CA GLY A 278 21.35 -5.16 20.35
C GLY A 278 20.30 -5.88 21.19
N PRO A 279 20.63 -7.01 21.84
CA PRO A 279 19.68 -7.71 22.69
C PRO A 279 19.16 -6.83 23.81
N GLY A 280 17.84 -6.89 24.06
CA GLY A 280 17.16 -6.07 25.08
C GLY A 280 16.64 -4.73 24.60
N ALA A 281 16.81 -4.39 23.33
CA ALA A 281 16.12 -3.25 22.69
C ALA A 281 14.63 -3.58 22.43
N GLU A 282 13.77 -2.56 22.55
CA GLU A 282 12.34 -2.66 22.26
C GLU A 282 12.07 -2.33 20.79
N LEU A 283 11.71 -3.32 19.99
CA LEU A 283 11.50 -3.16 18.55
C LEU A 283 10.06 -2.82 18.20
N VAL A 284 9.89 -1.82 17.32
CA VAL A 284 8.61 -1.46 16.72
C VAL A 284 8.77 -1.42 15.21
N PHE A 285 8.01 -2.25 14.51
CA PHE A 285 7.98 -2.30 13.05
C PHE A 285 6.79 -1.52 12.52
N VAL A 286 7.03 -0.60 11.59
CA VAL A 286 5.98 0.30 11.06
C VAL A 286 6.02 0.32 9.55
N ASP A 287 4.88 0.04 8.92
CA ASP A 287 4.69 0.20 7.46
C ASP A 287 3.24 0.64 7.17
N GLU A 288 2.99 1.17 5.98
CA GLU A 288 1.64 1.49 5.51
C GLU A 288 0.93 0.26 4.89
N SER A 289 1.70 -0.76 4.46
CA SER A 289 1.21 -2.01 3.88
C SER A 289 0.95 -3.05 4.97
N HIS A 290 -0.26 -3.61 4.97
CA HIS A 290 -0.62 -4.71 5.87
C HIS A 290 0.19 -5.99 5.58
N GLN A 291 0.51 -6.25 4.31
CA GLN A 291 1.35 -7.38 3.91
C GLN A 291 2.81 -7.21 4.36
N ALA A 292 3.32 -5.98 4.34
CA ALA A 292 4.66 -5.67 4.83
C ALA A 292 4.76 -5.91 6.34
N VAL A 293 3.82 -5.39 7.13
CA VAL A 293 3.81 -5.58 8.59
C VAL A 293 3.71 -7.06 8.95
N ALA A 294 2.85 -7.83 8.27
CA ALA A 294 2.78 -9.29 8.47
C ALA A 294 4.08 -10.00 8.10
N SER A 295 4.74 -9.57 7.00
CA SER A 295 6.06 -10.09 6.62
C SER A 295 7.12 -9.81 7.69
N ALA A 296 7.13 -8.59 8.23
CA ALA A 296 8.06 -8.19 9.29
C ALA A 296 7.84 -9.02 10.56
N GLU A 297 6.59 -9.23 10.97
CA GLU A 297 6.25 -10.06 12.12
C GLU A 297 6.74 -11.50 11.96
N GLU A 298 6.42 -12.14 10.83
CA GLU A 298 6.84 -13.51 10.57
C GLU A 298 8.35 -13.63 10.43
N THR A 299 9.02 -12.67 9.80
CA THR A 299 10.49 -12.61 9.72
C THR A 299 11.12 -12.51 11.12
N PHE A 300 10.64 -11.58 11.94
CA PHE A 300 11.14 -11.37 13.29
C PHE A 300 10.95 -12.62 14.15
N ARG A 301 9.74 -13.18 14.20
CA ARG A 301 9.41 -14.37 15.00
C ARG A 301 10.16 -15.62 14.55
N ALA A 302 10.38 -15.80 13.25
CA ALA A 302 11.16 -16.93 12.70
C ALA A 302 12.63 -16.91 13.18
N ASN A 303 13.17 -15.77 13.56
CA ASN A 303 14.58 -15.61 13.92
C ASN A 303 14.85 -15.38 15.40
N LEU A 304 13.91 -14.82 16.14
CA LEU A 304 14.05 -14.52 17.59
C LEU A 304 13.13 -15.37 18.47
N GLY A 305 12.20 -16.09 17.86
CA GLY A 305 11.23 -16.94 18.58
C GLY A 305 9.81 -16.38 18.54
N PRO A 306 8.78 -17.23 18.70
CA PRO A 306 7.39 -16.85 18.59
C PRO A 306 6.94 -15.83 19.65
N ASP A 307 7.53 -15.88 20.83
CA ASP A 307 7.18 -15.02 21.97
C ASP A 307 8.14 -13.82 22.14
N ALA A 308 9.09 -13.63 21.19
CA ALA A 308 10.02 -12.50 21.26
C ALA A 308 9.25 -11.16 21.25
N PRO A 309 9.51 -10.26 22.20
CA PRO A 309 8.75 -9.02 22.34
C PRO A 309 9.08 -8.05 21.21
N ALA A 310 8.05 -7.63 20.47
CA ALA A 310 8.11 -6.55 19.48
C ALA A 310 6.69 -6.05 19.19
N GLU A 311 6.60 -4.81 18.70
CA GLU A 311 5.35 -4.23 18.22
C GLU A 311 5.34 -4.19 16.70
N PHE A 312 4.18 -4.50 16.10
CA PHE A 312 3.95 -4.46 14.65
C PHE A 312 2.76 -3.55 14.38
N ARG A 313 2.98 -2.45 13.65
CA ARG A 313 2.01 -1.37 13.48
C ARG A 313 1.83 -1.01 12.02
N THR A 314 0.60 -1.07 11.53
CA THR A 314 0.25 -0.46 10.24
C THR A 314 -0.14 1.00 10.48
N ALA A 315 0.62 1.94 9.89
CA ALA A 315 0.42 3.38 10.12
C ALA A 315 1.01 4.25 9.01
N ASP A 316 0.58 5.52 8.92
CA ASP A 316 1.23 6.54 8.08
C ASP A 316 2.48 7.07 8.78
N ALA A 317 3.64 6.62 8.36
CA ALA A 317 4.92 7.02 8.95
C ALA A 317 4.88 6.87 10.48
N LEU A 318 5.31 7.88 11.24
CA LEU A 318 5.18 7.90 12.70
C LEU A 318 4.04 8.85 13.10
N ASP A 319 2.81 8.41 12.90
CA ASP A 319 1.60 9.16 13.27
C ASP A 319 1.68 9.61 14.74
N PRO A 320 1.39 10.90 15.04
CA PRO A 320 1.34 11.43 16.42
C PRO A 320 0.41 10.66 17.36
N ALA A 321 -0.67 10.13 16.87
CA ALA A 321 -1.63 9.37 17.67
C ALA A 321 -1.05 8.03 18.18
N VAL A 322 -0.10 7.47 17.42
CA VAL A 322 0.54 6.18 17.74
C VAL A 322 1.90 6.38 18.41
N PHE A 323 2.66 7.40 17.99
CA PHE A 323 4.00 7.71 18.46
C PHE A 323 4.04 9.09 19.11
N PRO A 324 3.90 9.20 20.45
CA PRO A 324 4.05 10.47 21.16
C PRO A 324 5.41 11.12 20.90
N ALA A 325 5.48 12.44 21.03
CA ALA A 325 6.74 13.16 20.89
C ALA A 325 7.74 12.73 21.97
N GLY A 326 8.99 12.45 21.58
CA GLY A 326 10.05 12.07 22.50
C GLY A 326 9.98 10.64 23.04
N SER A 327 9.18 9.76 22.39
CA SER A 327 8.97 8.38 22.84
C SER A 327 9.91 7.34 22.20
N VAL A 328 10.84 7.74 21.32
CA VAL A 328 11.69 6.86 20.52
C VAL A 328 13.16 7.25 20.66
N ASP A 329 14.04 6.27 20.81
CA ASP A 329 15.48 6.45 20.92
C ASP A 329 16.19 6.41 19.56
N LEU A 330 15.78 5.47 18.71
CA LEU A 330 16.40 5.20 17.43
C LEU A 330 15.35 4.92 16.36
N VAL A 331 15.47 5.58 15.21
CA VAL A 331 14.68 5.29 14.01
C VAL A 331 15.62 4.82 12.91
N LEU A 332 15.34 3.63 12.37
CA LEU A 332 15.99 3.05 11.19
C LEU A 332 15.04 3.23 10.00
N ASN A 333 15.53 3.77 8.88
CA ASN A 333 14.65 4.05 7.75
C ASN A 333 15.33 3.77 6.41
N ASN A 334 14.68 2.92 5.62
CA ASN A 334 14.98 2.69 4.22
C ASN A 334 13.78 3.18 3.37
N PRO A 335 13.68 4.50 3.09
CA PRO A 335 12.51 5.05 2.40
C PRO A 335 12.35 4.48 0.99
N PRO A 336 11.14 4.46 0.41
CA PRO A 336 10.92 3.98 -0.94
C PRO A 336 11.66 4.83 -1.98
N PHE A 337 12.36 4.19 -2.95
CA PHE A 337 13.19 4.85 -3.95
C PHE A 337 12.58 4.89 -5.36
N HIS A 338 11.48 4.18 -5.61
CA HIS A 338 11.03 3.80 -6.97
C HIS A 338 9.68 4.36 -7.40
N SER A 339 9.14 5.38 -6.74
CA SER A 339 7.96 6.10 -7.20
C SER A 339 8.35 7.41 -7.89
N HIS A 340 7.45 7.98 -8.71
CA HIS A 340 7.69 9.28 -9.38
C HIS A 340 8.27 10.30 -8.39
N GLN A 341 9.36 10.97 -8.74
CA GLN A 341 10.20 11.78 -7.85
C GLN A 341 9.43 12.66 -6.85
N ALA A 342 8.36 13.32 -7.27
CA ALA A 342 7.56 14.18 -6.39
C ALA A 342 6.86 13.43 -5.25
N THR A 343 6.29 12.25 -5.52
CA THR A 343 5.59 11.43 -4.51
C THR A 343 6.59 10.80 -3.53
N THR A 344 7.72 10.33 -4.03
CA THR A 344 8.80 9.75 -3.20
C THR A 344 9.39 10.80 -2.26
N ASP A 345 9.58 12.01 -2.74
CA ASP A 345 10.10 13.13 -1.96
C ASP A 345 9.15 13.55 -0.83
N ALA A 346 7.84 13.57 -1.08
CA ALA A 346 6.84 13.87 -0.08
C ALA A 346 6.75 12.77 1.00
N THR A 347 6.81 11.49 0.60
CA THR A 347 6.81 10.36 1.54
C THR A 347 8.06 10.38 2.43
N ALA A 348 9.26 10.51 1.86
CA ALA A 348 10.49 10.59 2.65
C ALA A 348 10.47 11.80 3.60
N TRP A 349 9.95 12.95 3.16
CA TRP A 349 9.81 14.12 4.01
C TRP A 349 8.88 13.89 5.20
N ARG A 350 7.72 13.23 4.99
CA ARG A 350 6.81 12.86 6.09
C ARG A 350 7.47 11.90 7.07
N MET A 351 8.16 10.87 6.56
CA MET A 351 8.91 9.91 7.40
C MET A 351 9.95 10.62 8.26
N PHE A 352 10.76 11.52 7.69
CA PHE A 352 11.78 12.27 8.44
C PHE A 352 11.19 13.24 9.46
N THR A 353 10.09 13.90 9.10
CA THR A 353 9.39 14.83 10.00
C THR A 353 8.77 14.08 11.18
N GLY A 354 8.10 12.95 10.90
CA GLY A 354 7.56 12.08 11.93
C GLY A 354 8.65 11.53 12.85
N ALA A 355 9.77 11.07 12.29
CA ALA A 355 10.92 10.58 13.04
C ALA A 355 11.49 11.68 13.98
N ARG A 356 11.73 12.90 13.46
CA ARG A 356 12.22 14.01 14.28
C ARG A 356 11.29 14.32 15.44
N ARG A 357 9.97 14.26 15.23
CA ARG A 357 9.00 14.52 16.30
C ARG A 357 9.02 13.39 17.35
N ALA A 358 8.97 12.13 16.91
CA ALA A 358 8.90 10.97 17.80
C ALA A 358 10.19 10.72 18.59
N LEU A 359 11.36 11.04 18.04
CA LEU A 359 12.64 10.91 18.72
C LEU A 359 12.71 11.79 19.98
N ARG A 360 13.32 11.27 21.06
CA ARG A 360 13.71 12.07 22.23
C ARG A 360 14.91 12.99 21.92
N PRO A 361 15.19 14.01 22.73
CA PRO A 361 16.46 14.73 22.66
C PRO A 361 17.64 13.75 22.76
N GLY A 362 18.62 13.88 21.87
CA GLY A 362 19.73 12.93 21.71
C GLY A 362 19.41 11.66 20.92
N GLY A 363 18.15 11.39 20.62
CA GLY A 363 17.74 10.26 19.78
C GLY A 363 18.17 10.43 18.31
N GLU A 364 18.27 9.34 17.59
CA GLU A 364 18.92 9.26 16.28
C GLU A 364 18.00 8.76 15.17
N LEU A 365 18.09 9.39 14.00
CA LEU A 365 17.54 8.89 12.77
C LEU A 365 18.68 8.41 11.86
N TRP A 366 18.63 7.13 11.46
CA TRP A 366 19.53 6.53 10.50
C TRP A 366 18.78 6.22 9.22
N VAL A 367 19.34 6.68 8.07
CA VAL A 367 18.68 6.58 6.77
C VAL A 367 19.65 6.02 5.74
N VAL A 368 19.23 5.00 4.99
CA VAL A 368 19.90 4.65 3.74
C VAL A 368 19.16 5.30 2.56
N GLY A 369 19.87 5.71 1.55
CA GLY A 369 19.27 6.25 0.33
C GLY A 369 20.23 6.29 -0.85
N ASN A 370 19.68 6.38 -2.05
CA ASN A 370 20.48 6.67 -3.23
C ASN A 370 21.11 8.05 -3.10
N ARG A 371 22.41 8.16 -3.43
CA ARG A 371 23.20 9.39 -3.30
C ARG A 371 22.55 10.60 -3.99
N HIS A 372 21.92 10.42 -5.15
CA HIS A 372 21.30 11.49 -5.93
C HIS A 372 20.01 12.06 -5.31
N LEU A 373 19.39 11.39 -4.33
CA LEU A 373 18.15 11.86 -3.70
C LEU A 373 18.36 13.04 -2.73
N GLY A 374 19.61 13.36 -2.41
CA GLY A 374 19.94 14.55 -1.62
C GLY A 374 19.38 14.54 -0.19
N TYR A 375 19.13 13.37 0.42
CA TYR A 375 18.57 13.26 1.76
C TYR A 375 19.37 14.01 2.83
N HIS A 376 20.69 14.13 2.66
CA HIS A 376 21.54 14.91 3.56
C HIS A 376 21.12 16.39 3.67
N VAL A 377 20.62 16.99 2.58
CA VAL A 377 20.11 18.37 2.59
C VAL A 377 18.81 18.45 3.38
N LYS A 378 17.90 17.49 3.18
CA LYS A 378 16.62 17.42 3.89
C LYS A 378 16.82 17.21 5.39
N LEU A 379 17.72 16.28 5.77
CA LEU A 379 18.05 16.00 7.16
C LEU A 379 18.71 17.19 7.84
N ARG A 380 19.67 17.88 7.20
CA ARG A 380 20.26 19.12 7.73
C ARG A 380 19.22 20.22 7.96
N LYS A 381 18.31 20.40 7.01
CA LYS A 381 17.23 21.38 7.14
C LYS A 381 16.32 21.04 8.35
N LEU A 382 16.03 19.77 8.56
CA LEU A 382 15.07 19.31 9.58
C LEU A 382 15.69 19.19 10.97
N PHE A 383 16.89 18.58 11.08
CA PHE A 383 17.55 18.28 12.36
C PHE A 383 18.63 19.31 12.75
N GLY A 384 19.06 20.20 11.84
CA GLY A 384 20.19 21.09 12.05
C GLY A 384 21.54 20.40 11.92
N ASN A 385 21.57 19.08 11.69
CA ASN A 385 22.79 18.29 11.53
C ASN A 385 22.53 17.09 10.60
N CYS A 386 23.59 16.52 10.04
CA CYS A 386 23.57 15.27 9.29
C CYS A 386 25.01 14.80 9.08
N GLN A 387 25.31 13.61 9.57
CA GLN A 387 26.59 12.93 9.41
C GLN A 387 26.50 11.90 8.28
N LEU A 388 27.50 11.85 7.40
CA LEU A 388 27.70 10.72 6.50
C LEU A 388 28.42 9.62 7.28
N VAL A 389 27.74 8.50 7.52
CA VAL A 389 28.32 7.33 8.20
C VAL A 389 29.12 6.49 7.21
N ALA A 390 28.50 6.18 6.07
CA ALA A 390 29.11 5.41 5.00
C ALA A 390 28.60 5.84 3.63
N GLY A 391 29.39 5.59 2.59
CA GLY A 391 28.99 5.90 1.23
C GLY A 391 29.74 5.08 0.18
N ASN A 392 29.05 4.74 -0.89
CA ASN A 392 29.59 4.16 -2.11
C ASN A 392 29.09 4.96 -3.33
N PRO A 393 29.44 4.63 -4.58
CA PRO A 393 28.97 5.38 -5.74
C PRO A 393 27.44 5.50 -5.85
N LYS A 394 26.67 4.52 -5.34
CA LYS A 394 25.21 4.47 -5.49
C LYS A 394 24.46 4.89 -4.22
N PHE A 395 24.92 4.46 -3.05
CA PHE A 395 24.21 4.62 -1.77
C PHE A 395 24.98 5.46 -0.76
N VAL A 396 24.24 6.04 0.18
CA VAL A 396 24.76 6.70 1.40
C VAL A 396 23.98 6.20 2.61
N VAL A 397 24.67 6.05 3.74
CA VAL A 397 24.07 5.91 5.08
C VAL A 397 24.29 7.20 5.83
N LEU A 398 23.22 7.81 6.29
CA LEU A 398 23.18 9.12 6.94
C LEU A 398 22.65 8.97 8.37
N ARG A 399 23.24 9.73 9.29
CA ARG A 399 22.79 9.85 10.69
C ARG A 399 22.42 11.29 10.99
N ALA A 400 21.26 11.51 11.61
CA ALA A 400 20.85 12.81 12.15
C ALA A 400 20.44 12.65 13.61
N VAL A 401 20.84 13.59 14.47
CA VAL A 401 20.58 13.55 15.92
C VAL A 401 19.60 14.65 16.27
N LYS A 402 18.53 14.34 17.03
CA LYS A 402 17.62 15.34 17.55
C LYS A 402 18.26 16.10 18.70
N ARG A 403 18.36 17.40 18.57
CA ARG A 403 18.82 18.34 19.60
C ARG A 403 17.65 18.86 20.42
#